data_65bd25b8a9f9f205ac268b8cd5f8e068
#
_entry.id   65bd25b8a9f9f205ac268b8cd5f8e068
#
_cell.length_a   1.000
_cell.length_b   1.000
_cell.length_c   1.000
_cell.angle_alpha   90.00
_cell.angle_beta   90.00
_cell.angle_gamma   90.00
#
_symmetry.space_group_name_H-M   'P 1'
#
loop_
_entity.id
_entity.type
_entity.pdbx_description
1 polymer ?
#
loop_
_entity_poly.entity_id
_entity_poly.type
_entity_poly.pdbx_seq_one_letter_code
_entity_poly.pdbx_strand_id
1 'polypeptide(L)'
;MKHVTDLPQEMMEDSQSKWDAFCRAARHANISLWDDSEFIEALKIVFGFSNFIAGSCTHNPAMLADLVQSGDLHRQFPPDYYDHKLKKSSFGSFELEEEAKLSSILRRFRLREMIRIAWRDLAGWADLSQTMADLSALADACINQALSFLYEWACQKYGIPTGYDGSPQHLVVLGMGKLGGGELNFSSDVDLIFAYPAAGQTRGVSEPVSNEEFFVRLCQGLIKT
;
A
#
# COMPACT_ATOMS: atom_id res chain seq x y z
N MET A 1 2.22 -14.17 -25.01
CA MET A 1 1.71 -14.52 -23.68
C MET A 1 2.03 -15.99 -23.42
N LYS A 2 2.47 -16.39 -22.22
CA LYS A 2 2.63 -17.81 -21.88
C LYS A 2 1.24 -18.43 -21.72
N HIS A 3 1.05 -19.68 -22.16
CA HIS A 3 -0.19 -20.41 -21.93
C HIS A 3 -0.08 -21.30 -20.70
N VAL A 4 -1.19 -21.58 -20.04
CA VAL A 4 -1.22 -22.50 -18.87
C VAL A 4 -0.62 -23.86 -19.24
N THR A 5 -0.84 -24.29 -20.50
CA THR A 5 -0.29 -25.53 -21.06
C THR A 5 1.24 -25.55 -21.19
N ASP A 6 1.90 -24.39 -21.10
CA ASP A 6 3.35 -24.29 -21.12
C ASP A 6 3.98 -24.47 -19.72
N LEU A 7 3.15 -24.60 -18.67
CA LEU A 7 3.60 -24.83 -17.31
C LEU A 7 3.91 -26.32 -17.06
N PRO A 8 4.84 -26.65 -16.14
CA PRO A 8 5.01 -28.02 -15.66
C PRO A 8 3.69 -28.57 -15.09
N GLN A 9 3.47 -29.88 -15.23
CA GLN A 9 2.21 -30.52 -14.82
C GLN A 9 1.81 -30.22 -13.37
N GLU A 10 2.78 -30.27 -12.43
CA GLU A 10 2.53 -29.94 -11.02
C GLU A 10 2.01 -28.51 -10.83
N MET A 11 2.56 -27.55 -11.60
CA MET A 11 2.09 -26.17 -11.56
C MET A 11 0.72 -25.98 -12.20
N MET A 12 0.39 -26.75 -13.22
CA MET A 12 -0.96 -26.73 -13.81
C MET A 12 -2.01 -27.22 -12.81
N GLU A 13 -1.72 -28.33 -12.11
CA GLU A 13 -2.62 -28.91 -11.10
C GLU A 13 -2.80 -27.96 -9.90
N ASP A 14 -1.72 -27.35 -9.41
CA ASP A 14 -1.75 -26.35 -8.34
C ASP A 14 -2.53 -25.09 -8.74
N SER A 15 -2.26 -24.58 -9.94
CA SER A 15 -2.98 -23.43 -10.53
C SER A 15 -4.49 -23.70 -10.65
N GLN A 16 -4.88 -24.89 -11.13
CA GLN A 16 -6.28 -25.28 -11.21
C GLN A 16 -6.94 -25.38 -9.83
N SER A 17 -6.24 -25.97 -8.85
CA SER A 17 -6.72 -26.05 -7.45
C SER A 17 -6.99 -24.68 -6.85
N LYS A 18 -6.08 -23.72 -7.06
CA LYS A 18 -6.20 -22.32 -6.63
C LYS A 18 -7.36 -21.60 -7.31
N TRP A 19 -7.52 -21.81 -8.62
CA TRP A 19 -8.66 -21.30 -9.36
C TRP A 19 -9.99 -21.81 -8.81
N ASP A 20 -10.09 -23.11 -8.54
CA ASP A 20 -11.31 -23.73 -7.99
C ASP A 20 -11.61 -23.19 -6.57
N ALA A 21 -10.57 -22.96 -5.76
CA ALA A 21 -10.72 -22.35 -4.44
C ALA A 21 -11.25 -20.91 -4.56
N PHE A 22 -10.69 -20.12 -5.48
CA PHE A 22 -11.16 -18.76 -5.75
C PHE A 22 -12.63 -18.77 -6.24
N CYS A 23 -12.99 -19.65 -7.18
CA CYS A 23 -14.36 -19.76 -7.69
C CYS A 23 -15.38 -20.07 -6.58
N ARG A 24 -15.02 -20.96 -5.62
CA ARG A 24 -15.86 -21.23 -4.45
C ARG A 24 -16.03 -19.98 -3.59
N ALA A 25 -14.93 -19.27 -3.28
CA ALA A 25 -14.96 -18.06 -2.47
C ALA A 25 -15.76 -16.93 -3.16
N ALA A 26 -15.59 -16.74 -4.47
CA ALA A 26 -16.33 -15.75 -5.25
C ALA A 26 -17.85 -16.00 -5.22
N ARG A 27 -18.28 -17.27 -5.38
CA ARG A 27 -19.70 -17.64 -5.27
C ARG A 27 -20.26 -17.36 -3.88
N HIS A 28 -19.53 -17.69 -2.81
CA HIS A 28 -19.94 -17.37 -1.43
C HIS A 28 -20.06 -15.86 -1.18
N ALA A 29 -19.21 -15.08 -1.84
CA ALA A 29 -19.25 -13.62 -1.78
C ALA A 29 -20.25 -12.96 -2.75
N ASN A 30 -21.04 -13.74 -3.51
CA ASN A 30 -21.95 -13.28 -4.58
C ASN A 30 -21.22 -12.43 -5.65
N ILE A 31 -19.99 -12.78 -5.95
CA ILE A 31 -19.20 -12.16 -7.03
C ILE A 31 -19.40 -12.99 -8.30
N SER A 32 -19.82 -12.35 -9.38
CA SER A 32 -19.92 -12.97 -10.69
C SER A 32 -18.52 -13.27 -11.25
N LEU A 33 -18.32 -14.47 -11.74
CA LEU A 33 -17.10 -14.84 -12.43
C LEU A 33 -17.10 -14.26 -13.86
N TRP A 34 -15.90 -14.11 -14.41
CA TRP A 34 -15.72 -13.60 -15.78
C TRP A 34 -15.90 -14.72 -16.80
N ASP A 35 -16.39 -14.36 -17.98
CA ASP A 35 -16.54 -15.28 -19.13
C ASP A 35 -15.39 -15.15 -20.14
N ASP A 36 -14.47 -14.21 -19.91
CA ASP A 36 -13.31 -13.99 -20.77
C ASP A 36 -12.26 -15.09 -20.54
N SER A 37 -12.13 -15.97 -21.52
CA SER A 37 -11.22 -17.11 -21.47
C SER A 37 -9.74 -16.69 -21.42
N GLU A 38 -9.36 -15.59 -22.07
CA GLU A 38 -7.99 -15.07 -22.08
C GLU A 38 -7.63 -14.51 -20.69
N PHE A 39 -8.55 -13.78 -20.08
CA PHE A 39 -8.37 -13.29 -18.71
C PHE A 39 -8.27 -14.45 -17.69
N ILE A 40 -9.13 -15.48 -17.81
CA ILE A 40 -9.11 -16.65 -16.92
C ILE A 40 -7.79 -17.41 -17.06
N GLU A 41 -7.26 -17.54 -18.28
CA GLU A 41 -5.97 -18.17 -18.51
C GLU A 41 -4.82 -17.37 -17.86
N ALA A 42 -4.79 -16.06 -18.06
CA ALA A 42 -3.82 -15.19 -17.40
C ALA A 42 -3.92 -15.28 -15.87
N LEU A 43 -5.13 -15.32 -15.32
CA LEU A 43 -5.39 -15.48 -13.90
C LEU A 43 -4.83 -16.80 -13.35
N LYS A 44 -5.06 -17.91 -14.06
CA LYS A 44 -4.51 -19.22 -13.68
C LYS A 44 -2.97 -19.22 -13.69
N ILE A 45 -2.36 -18.59 -14.68
CA ILE A 45 -0.90 -18.43 -14.73
C ILE A 45 -0.40 -17.66 -13.51
N VAL A 46 -0.99 -16.51 -13.22
CA VAL A 46 -0.61 -15.68 -12.06
C VAL A 46 -0.80 -16.43 -10.74
N PHE A 47 -1.89 -17.17 -10.59
CA PHE A 47 -2.15 -18.00 -9.41
C PHE A 47 -1.14 -19.14 -9.26
N GLY A 48 -0.72 -19.76 -10.38
CA GLY A 48 0.32 -20.77 -10.39
C GLY A 48 1.67 -20.25 -9.90
N PHE A 49 2.01 -19.02 -10.27
CA PHE A 49 3.29 -18.39 -9.87
C PHE A 49 3.27 -17.74 -8.50
N SER A 50 2.10 -17.40 -7.94
CA SER A 50 2.02 -16.64 -6.70
C SER A 50 0.95 -17.13 -5.73
N ASN A 51 1.41 -17.80 -4.67
CA ASN A 51 0.56 -18.17 -3.52
C ASN A 51 0.00 -16.92 -2.83
N PHE A 52 0.77 -15.82 -2.81
CA PHE A 52 0.34 -14.56 -2.22
C PHE A 52 -0.87 -13.99 -2.95
N ILE A 53 -0.82 -13.89 -4.28
CA ILE A 53 -1.94 -13.36 -5.08
C ILE A 53 -3.15 -14.29 -4.98
N ALA A 54 -2.96 -15.59 -5.20
CA ALA A 54 -4.04 -16.57 -5.14
C ALA A 54 -4.74 -16.58 -3.78
N GLY A 55 -3.97 -16.61 -2.68
CA GLY A 55 -4.49 -16.57 -1.34
C GLY A 55 -5.23 -15.27 -1.02
N SER A 56 -4.66 -14.12 -1.37
CA SER A 56 -5.26 -12.80 -1.13
C SER A 56 -6.56 -12.62 -1.91
N CYS A 57 -6.60 -13.03 -3.18
CA CYS A 57 -7.81 -12.96 -4.00
C CYS A 57 -8.89 -13.93 -3.50
N THR A 58 -8.52 -15.13 -3.05
CA THR A 58 -9.46 -16.11 -2.47
C THR A 58 -10.04 -15.61 -1.14
N HIS A 59 -9.23 -14.94 -0.33
CA HIS A 59 -9.68 -14.36 0.95
C HIS A 59 -10.60 -13.15 0.75
N ASN A 60 -10.38 -12.38 -0.30
CA ASN A 60 -11.17 -11.20 -0.64
C ASN A 60 -11.47 -11.13 -2.15
N PRO A 61 -12.43 -11.91 -2.66
CA PRO A 61 -12.78 -11.92 -4.08
C PRO A 61 -13.25 -10.57 -4.62
N ALA A 62 -13.87 -9.75 -3.77
CA ALA A 62 -14.34 -8.41 -4.15
C ALA A 62 -13.20 -7.49 -4.55
N MET A 63 -12.00 -7.67 -3.99
CA MET A 63 -10.82 -6.88 -4.33
C MET A 63 -10.34 -7.17 -5.77
N LEU A 64 -10.34 -8.42 -6.19
CA LEU A 64 -10.01 -8.76 -7.57
C LEU A 64 -11.09 -8.26 -8.54
N ALA A 65 -12.37 -8.39 -8.15
CA ALA A 65 -13.47 -7.85 -8.95
C ALA A 65 -13.33 -6.33 -9.16
N ASP A 66 -12.98 -5.58 -8.11
CA ASP A 66 -12.72 -4.14 -8.20
C ASP A 66 -11.53 -3.83 -9.12
N LEU A 67 -10.42 -4.56 -9.01
CA LEU A 67 -9.26 -4.39 -9.90
C LEU A 67 -9.60 -4.61 -11.38
N VAL A 68 -10.45 -5.60 -11.67
CA VAL A 68 -10.89 -5.88 -13.04
C VAL A 68 -11.87 -4.82 -13.54
N GLN A 69 -12.89 -4.50 -12.74
CA GLN A 69 -13.93 -3.53 -13.11
C GLN A 69 -13.38 -2.11 -13.30
N SER A 70 -12.41 -1.71 -12.48
CA SER A 70 -11.74 -0.41 -12.63
C SER A 70 -10.82 -0.33 -13.85
N GLY A 71 -10.43 -1.47 -14.43
CA GLY A 71 -9.44 -1.56 -15.50
C GLY A 71 -8.01 -1.27 -15.03
N ASP A 72 -7.79 -1.17 -13.73
CA ASP A 72 -6.48 -0.81 -13.14
C ASP A 72 -5.41 -1.87 -13.40
N LEU A 73 -5.79 -3.13 -13.58
CA LEU A 73 -4.84 -4.22 -13.90
C LEU A 73 -4.00 -3.94 -15.15
N HIS A 74 -4.61 -3.34 -16.18
CA HIS A 74 -3.93 -3.08 -17.45
C HIS A 74 -3.23 -1.72 -17.52
N ARG A 75 -3.46 -0.84 -16.53
CA ARG A 75 -2.94 0.52 -16.57
C ARG A 75 -1.55 0.62 -15.95
N GLN A 76 -0.67 1.33 -16.63
CA GLN A 76 0.53 1.89 -16.05
C GLN A 76 0.17 3.24 -15.41
N PHE A 77 0.62 3.45 -14.19
CA PHE A 77 0.34 4.68 -13.45
C PHE A 77 1.57 5.57 -13.35
N PRO A 78 1.39 6.91 -13.34
CA PRO A 78 2.46 7.82 -13.00
C PRO A 78 2.81 7.70 -11.51
N PRO A 79 4.03 8.11 -11.09
CA PRO A 79 4.48 7.95 -9.69
C PRO A 79 3.58 8.59 -8.64
N ASP A 80 2.94 9.72 -8.96
CA ASP A 80 2.04 10.46 -8.07
C ASP A 80 0.63 9.86 -7.96
N TYR A 81 0.33 8.84 -8.76
CA TYR A 81 -0.98 8.21 -8.77
C TYR A 81 -1.40 7.64 -7.42
N TYR A 82 -0.49 6.94 -6.74
CA TYR A 82 -0.78 6.28 -5.47
C TYR A 82 -1.15 7.30 -4.38
N ASP A 83 -0.41 8.40 -4.30
CA ASP A 83 -0.69 9.49 -3.37
C ASP A 83 -2.06 10.13 -3.62
N HIS A 84 -2.35 10.46 -4.90
CA HIS A 84 -3.64 11.01 -5.28
C HIS A 84 -4.81 10.05 -5.02
N LYS A 85 -4.63 8.77 -5.33
CA LYS A 85 -5.66 7.74 -5.12
C LYS A 85 -5.93 7.52 -3.65
N LEU A 86 -4.89 7.47 -2.84
CA LEU A 86 -5.00 7.28 -1.41
C LEU A 86 -5.68 8.49 -0.75
N LYS A 87 -5.34 9.72 -1.13
CA LYS A 87 -6.03 10.95 -0.69
C LYS A 87 -7.53 10.94 -1.01
N LYS A 88 -7.92 10.43 -2.18
CA LYS A 88 -9.33 10.31 -2.57
C LYS A 88 -10.10 9.22 -1.84
N SER A 89 -9.43 8.20 -1.32
CA SER A 89 -10.07 7.04 -0.66
C SER A 89 -10.59 7.30 0.74
N SER A 90 -10.86 8.58 1.10
CA SER A 90 -11.59 9.03 2.30
C SER A 90 -10.76 9.14 3.57
N PHE A 91 -9.78 10.01 3.55
CA PHE A 91 -9.36 10.67 4.77
C PHE A 91 -10.27 11.92 5.00
N GLY A 92 -11.60 11.73 5.04
CA GLY A 92 -12.52 12.78 5.47
C GLY A 92 -12.33 13.06 6.96
N SER A 93 -12.62 14.28 7.44
CA SER A 93 -12.47 14.78 8.80
C SER A 93 -12.55 13.68 9.87
N PHE A 94 -11.39 13.29 10.39
CA PHE A 94 -11.26 12.20 11.36
C PHE A 94 -11.42 12.73 12.78
N GLU A 95 -12.22 12.04 13.59
CA GLU A 95 -12.23 12.20 15.03
C GLU A 95 -11.06 11.41 15.66
N LEU A 96 -10.63 11.81 16.86
CA LEU A 96 -9.44 11.32 17.58
C LEU A 96 -9.36 9.78 17.80
N GLU A 97 -10.41 9.03 17.53
CA GLU A 97 -10.51 7.58 17.75
C GLU A 97 -10.07 6.73 16.53
N GLU A 98 -9.54 7.32 15.46
CA GLU A 98 -9.44 6.67 14.15
C GLU A 98 -8.04 6.18 13.72
N GLU A 99 -7.04 6.09 14.62
CA GLU A 99 -5.72 5.49 14.28
C GLU A 99 -5.84 4.04 13.78
N ALA A 100 -6.74 3.25 14.37
CA ALA A 100 -7.01 1.88 13.93
C ALA A 100 -7.63 1.84 12.52
N LYS A 101 -8.42 2.85 12.17
CA LYS A 101 -9.03 2.99 10.84
C LYS A 101 -7.98 3.36 9.79
N LEU A 102 -7.04 4.25 10.13
CA LEU A 102 -5.91 4.59 9.26
C LEU A 102 -5.13 3.34 8.85
N SER A 103 -4.65 2.55 9.81
CA SER A 103 -3.95 1.29 9.54
C SER A 103 -4.76 0.34 8.66
N SER A 104 -6.07 0.21 8.89
CA SER A 104 -6.94 -0.65 8.10
C SER A 104 -7.06 -0.17 6.64
N ILE A 105 -7.20 1.15 6.43
CA ILE A 105 -7.28 1.75 5.09
C ILE A 105 -5.97 1.56 4.34
N LEU A 106 -4.84 1.86 4.99
CA LEU A 106 -3.51 1.72 4.39
C LEU A 106 -3.19 0.28 4.02
N ARG A 107 -3.48 -0.69 4.92
CA ARG A 107 -3.28 -2.12 4.66
C ARG A 107 -4.12 -2.61 3.48
N ARG A 108 -5.39 -2.20 3.41
CA ARG A 108 -6.28 -2.59 2.31
C ARG A 108 -5.82 -1.99 0.98
N PHE A 109 -5.45 -0.71 0.99
CA PHE A 109 -4.92 -0.02 -0.18
C PHE A 109 -3.61 -0.67 -0.65
N ARG A 110 -2.64 -0.83 0.26
CA ARG A 110 -1.36 -1.49 -0.03
C ARG A 110 -1.57 -2.89 -0.60
N LEU A 111 -2.42 -3.72 0.01
CA LEU A 111 -2.68 -5.08 -0.46
C LEU A 111 -3.24 -5.08 -1.89
N ARG A 112 -4.22 -4.23 -2.17
CA ARG A 112 -4.82 -4.09 -3.50
C ARG A 112 -3.77 -3.71 -4.56
N GLU A 113 -2.97 -2.69 -4.28
CA GLU A 113 -1.97 -2.23 -5.23
C GLU A 113 -0.79 -3.21 -5.36
N MET A 114 -0.36 -3.87 -4.29
CA MET A 114 0.64 -4.94 -4.38
C MET A 114 0.16 -6.10 -5.27
N ILE A 115 -1.10 -6.51 -5.18
CA ILE A 115 -1.67 -7.53 -6.08
C ILE A 115 -1.66 -7.04 -7.52
N ARG A 116 -2.06 -5.80 -7.78
CA ARG A 116 -2.03 -5.20 -9.11
C ARG A 116 -0.61 -5.20 -9.70
N ILE A 117 0.37 -4.73 -8.92
CA ILE A 117 1.78 -4.65 -9.35
C ILE A 117 2.33 -6.05 -9.62
N ALA A 118 2.13 -6.99 -8.69
CA ALA A 118 2.60 -8.37 -8.84
C ALA A 118 1.92 -9.09 -10.02
N TRP A 119 0.65 -8.81 -10.24
CA TRP A 119 -0.06 -9.36 -11.40
C TRP A 119 0.57 -8.88 -12.72
N ARG A 120 0.78 -7.57 -12.85
CA ARG A 120 1.37 -6.98 -14.06
C ARG A 120 2.77 -7.53 -14.35
N ASP A 121 3.58 -7.70 -13.31
CA ASP A 121 4.90 -8.32 -13.40
C ASP A 121 4.82 -9.77 -13.89
N LEU A 122 4.02 -10.61 -13.22
CA LEU A 122 3.87 -12.04 -13.57
C LEU A 122 3.20 -12.28 -14.91
N ALA A 123 2.26 -11.42 -15.30
CA ALA A 123 1.61 -11.46 -16.60
C ALA A 123 2.49 -10.92 -17.75
N GLY A 124 3.66 -10.34 -17.42
CA GLY A 124 4.56 -9.72 -18.41
C GLY A 124 4.03 -8.40 -18.98
N TRP A 125 3.15 -7.71 -18.25
CA TRP A 125 2.59 -6.38 -18.62
C TRP A 125 3.40 -5.22 -18.06
N ALA A 126 4.35 -5.48 -17.17
CA ALA A 126 5.32 -4.55 -16.67
C ALA A 126 6.72 -5.18 -16.75
N ASP A 127 7.73 -4.36 -16.95
CA ASP A 127 9.13 -4.79 -16.80
C ASP A 127 9.59 -4.63 -15.34
N LEU A 128 10.80 -5.12 -15.03
CA LEU A 128 11.37 -5.06 -13.69
C LEU A 128 11.50 -3.60 -13.18
N SER A 129 11.90 -2.68 -14.04
CA SER A 129 12.07 -1.26 -13.67
C SER A 129 10.73 -0.63 -13.29
N GLN A 130 9.69 -0.91 -14.05
CA GLN A 130 8.32 -0.45 -13.76
C GLN A 130 7.80 -1.05 -12.44
N THR A 131 8.04 -2.36 -12.23
CA THR A 131 7.63 -3.05 -11.00
C THR A 131 8.29 -2.44 -9.76
N MET A 132 9.60 -2.19 -9.80
CA MET A 132 10.33 -1.56 -8.68
C MET A 132 9.89 -0.11 -8.45
N ALA A 133 9.70 0.66 -9.52
CA ALA A 133 9.21 2.03 -9.42
C ALA A 133 7.80 2.10 -8.81
N ASP A 134 6.88 1.22 -9.25
CA ASP A 134 5.52 1.12 -8.72
C ASP A 134 5.52 0.76 -7.22
N LEU A 135 6.36 -0.21 -6.80
CA LEU A 135 6.48 -0.61 -5.38
C LEU A 135 7.04 0.52 -4.52
N SER A 136 8.05 1.22 -5.01
CA SER A 136 8.66 2.37 -4.30
C SER A 136 7.67 3.52 -4.16
N ALA A 137 6.96 3.87 -5.24
CA ALA A 137 5.94 4.92 -5.22
C ALA A 137 4.74 4.56 -4.32
N LEU A 138 4.35 3.29 -4.25
CA LEU A 138 3.33 2.80 -3.33
C LEU A 138 3.76 2.96 -1.87
N ALA A 139 5.02 2.61 -1.55
CA ALA A 139 5.57 2.76 -0.21
C ALA A 139 5.64 4.24 0.19
N ASP A 140 6.15 5.12 -0.68
CA ASP A 140 6.22 6.56 -0.46
C ASP A 140 4.82 7.15 -0.20
N ALA A 141 3.83 6.77 -1.00
CA ALA A 141 2.45 7.24 -0.81
C ALA A 141 1.87 6.81 0.54
N CYS A 142 2.09 5.56 0.95
CA CYS A 142 1.63 5.07 2.25
C CYS A 142 2.30 5.80 3.41
N ILE A 143 3.62 6.00 3.35
CA ILE A 143 4.39 6.72 4.37
C ILE A 143 3.93 8.18 4.46
N ASN A 144 3.81 8.88 3.33
CA ASN A 144 3.40 10.27 3.28
C ASN A 144 1.99 10.49 3.83
N GLN A 145 1.04 9.63 3.48
CA GLN A 145 -0.33 9.74 3.98
C GLN A 145 -0.43 9.41 5.47
N ALA A 146 0.30 8.38 5.94
CA ALA A 146 0.37 8.06 7.36
C ALA A 146 0.99 9.22 8.15
N LEU A 147 2.10 9.77 7.66
CA LEU A 147 2.77 10.91 8.30
C LEU A 147 1.88 12.14 8.36
N SER A 148 1.23 12.52 7.26
CA SER A 148 0.34 13.68 7.21
C SER A 148 -0.79 13.55 8.22
N PHE A 149 -1.47 12.41 8.24
CA PHE A 149 -2.56 12.16 9.17
C PHE A 149 -2.10 12.19 10.63
N LEU A 150 -1.03 11.45 10.96
CA LEU A 150 -0.52 11.35 12.32
C LEU A 150 0.03 12.71 12.81
N TYR A 151 0.62 13.52 11.93
CA TYR A 151 1.09 14.86 12.27
C TYR A 151 -0.09 15.78 12.62
N GLU A 152 -1.15 15.81 11.81
CA GLU A 152 -2.34 16.61 12.10
C GLU A 152 -3.00 16.19 13.41
N TRP A 153 -3.14 14.88 13.63
CA TRP A 153 -3.67 14.32 14.88
C TRP A 153 -2.79 14.72 16.09
N ALA A 154 -1.46 14.58 15.96
CA ALA A 154 -0.54 14.95 17.03
C ALA A 154 -0.57 16.47 17.33
N CYS A 155 -0.72 17.32 16.29
CA CYS A 155 -0.88 18.77 16.47
C CYS A 155 -2.15 19.12 17.24
N GLN A 156 -3.26 18.45 16.97
CA GLN A 156 -4.51 18.66 17.73
C GLN A 156 -4.35 18.26 19.21
N LYS A 157 -3.61 17.20 19.48
CA LYS A 157 -3.45 16.66 20.83
C LYS A 157 -2.35 17.33 21.65
N TYR A 158 -1.22 17.64 21.04
CA TYR A 158 -0.02 18.10 21.72
C TYR A 158 0.41 19.53 21.36
N GLY A 159 -0.32 20.18 20.45
CA GLY A 159 0.04 21.47 19.88
C GLY A 159 1.01 21.39 18.71
N ILE A 160 1.24 22.51 18.06
CA ILE A 160 2.10 22.61 16.86
C ILE A 160 3.55 22.72 17.30
N PRO A 161 4.45 21.80 16.91
CA PRO A 161 5.88 21.90 17.21
C PRO A 161 6.49 23.12 16.51
N THR A 162 7.21 23.96 17.25
CA THR A 162 7.76 25.22 16.72
C THR A 162 9.25 25.32 16.97
N GLY A 163 9.96 25.95 16.02
CA GLY A 163 11.35 26.35 16.17
C GLY A 163 11.54 27.60 17.02
N TYR A 164 12.78 28.02 17.19
CA TYR A 164 13.13 29.24 17.97
C TYR A 164 12.52 30.52 17.36
N ASP A 165 12.34 30.56 16.06
CA ASP A 165 11.70 31.66 15.31
C ASP A 165 10.16 31.61 15.35
N GLY A 166 9.59 30.58 15.99
CA GLY A 166 8.16 30.36 16.05
C GLY A 166 7.55 29.68 14.80
N SER A 167 8.36 29.32 13.81
CA SER A 167 7.89 28.58 12.64
C SER A 167 7.49 27.15 12.97
N PRO A 168 6.40 26.61 12.36
CA PRO A 168 6.05 25.21 12.50
C PRO A 168 7.18 24.30 12.04
N GLN A 169 7.41 23.21 12.76
CA GLN A 169 8.40 22.20 12.44
C GLN A 169 7.74 20.95 11.91
N HIS A 170 8.33 20.34 10.89
CA HIS A 170 7.85 19.11 10.29
C HIS A 170 8.90 18.00 10.38
N LEU A 171 8.44 16.74 10.47
CA LEU A 171 9.30 15.58 10.42
C LEU A 171 9.79 15.39 8.98
N VAL A 172 11.08 15.15 8.83
CA VAL A 172 11.71 14.69 7.60
C VAL A 172 11.88 13.18 7.69
N VAL A 173 11.38 12.45 6.71
CA VAL A 173 11.53 10.99 6.60
C VAL A 173 12.42 10.70 5.40
N LEU A 174 13.52 10.00 5.64
CA LEU A 174 14.46 9.59 4.61
C LEU A 174 14.33 8.08 4.40
N GLY A 175 13.91 7.65 3.21
CA GLY A 175 13.95 6.27 2.79
C GLY A 175 15.40 5.83 2.55
N MET A 176 15.80 4.72 3.13
CA MET A 176 17.14 4.15 3.00
C MET A 176 17.15 2.94 2.07
N GLY A 177 18.33 2.50 1.70
CA GLY A 177 18.54 1.28 0.92
C GLY A 177 17.74 1.27 -0.40
N LYS A 178 16.99 0.21 -0.64
CA LYS A 178 16.23 0.02 -1.89
C LYS A 178 15.11 1.04 -2.05
N LEU A 179 14.45 1.45 -0.95
CA LEU A 179 13.44 2.50 -1.04
C LEU A 179 14.06 3.83 -1.48
N GLY A 180 15.18 4.23 -0.85
CA GLY A 180 15.90 5.46 -1.20
C GLY A 180 16.44 5.45 -2.63
N GLY A 181 16.76 4.28 -3.18
CA GLY A 181 17.18 4.08 -4.57
C GLY A 181 16.04 3.94 -5.58
N GLY A 182 14.78 3.88 -5.13
CA GLY A 182 13.63 3.60 -6.00
C GLY A 182 13.60 2.16 -6.54
N GLU A 183 14.25 1.22 -5.82
CA GLU A 183 14.47 -0.17 -6.23
C GLU A 183 13.78 -1.17 -5.28
N LEU A 184 12.68 -0.77 -4.65
CA LEU A 184 11.97 -1.64 -3.71
C LEU A 184 11.43 -2.89 -4.43
N ASN A 185 11.56 -4.06 -3.80
CA ASN A 185 10.96 -5.31 -4.29
C ASN A 185 9.90 -5.84 -3.30
N PHE A 186 9.15 -6.89 -3.70
CA PHE A 186 8.03 -7.42 -2.90
C PHE A 186 8.43 -7.94 -1.51
N SER A 187 9.66 -8.37 -1.33
CA SER A 187 10.17 -8.94 -0.08
C SER A 187 11.12 -8.01 0.68
N SER A 188 11.25 -6.75 0.23
CA SER A 188 12.11 -5.79 0.90
C SER A 188 11.46 -5.24 2.16
N ASP A 189 12.27 -5.16 3.22
CA ASP A 189 11.98 -4.29 4.36
C ASP A 189 12.22 -2.83 3.96
N VAL A 190 11.60 -1.92 4.71
CA VAL A 190 11.72 -0.48 4.52
C VAL A 190 12.46 0.09 5.72
N ASP A 191 13.66 0.60 5.47
CA ASP A 191 14.47 1.28 6.47
C ASP A 191 14.26 2.79 6.36
N LEU A 192 13.93 3.45 7.47
CA LEU A 192 13.65 4.88 7.53
C LEU A 192 14.53 5.58 8.55
N ILE A 193 15.03 6.76 8.19
CA ILE A 193 15.64 7.70 9.12
C ILE A 193 14.70 8.87 9.32
N PHE A 194 14.51 9.26 10.60
CA PHE A 194 13.68 10.38 10.98
C PHE A 194 14.54 11.54 11.47
N ALA A 195 14.26 12.74 10.98
CA ALA A 195 14.92 13.96 11.41
C ALA A 195 13.92 15.10 11.57
N TYR A 196 14.18 16.02 12.49
CA TYR A 196 13.44 17.26 12.62
C TYR A 196 14.40 18.45 12.74
N PRO A 197 14.01 19.67 12.31
CA PRO A 197 14.96 20.77 12.08
C PRO A 197 15.56 21.35 13.36
N ALA A 198 14.78 21.50 14.45
CA ALA A 198 15.27 22.20 15.64
C ALA A 198 14.57 21.76 16.93
N ALA A 199 15.30 21.86 18.03
CA ALA A 199 14.71 21.79 19.36
C ALA A 199 13.73 22.96 19.56
N GLY A 200 12.74 22.77 20.44
CA GLY A 200 11.71 23.75 20.75
C GLY A 200 10.59 23.11 21.54
N GLN A 201 9.46 23.79 21.59
CA GLN A 201 8.25 23.31 22.28
C GLN A 201 7.03 23.48 21.37
N THR A 202 6.02 22.66 21.58
CA THR A 202 4.71 22.81 20.92
C THR A 202 4.00 24.08 21.44
N ARG A 203 3.13 24.65 20.60
CA ARG A 203 2.29 25.81 20.92
C ARG A 203 0.83 25.53 20.58
N GLY A 204 -0.07 26.31 21.20
CA GLY A 204 -1.51 26.22 20.92
C GLY A 204 -2.28 25.27 21.82
N VAL A 205 -1.65 24.73 22.86
CA VAL A 205 -2.27 23.88 23.91
C VAL A 205 -1.90 24.36 25.31
N SER A 206 -2.66 23.92 26.31
CA SER A 206 -2.44 24.27 27.71
C SER A 206 -1.18 23.62 28.32
N GLU A 207 -0.83 22.43 27.83
CA GLU A 207 0.31 21.65 28.30
C GLU A 207 1.26 21.37 27.12
N PRO A 208 2.19 22.29 26.80
CA PRO A 208 3.16 22.10 25.74
C PRO A 208 4.13 20.96 26.04
N VAL A 209 4.52 20.22 25.00
CA VAL A 209 5.59 19.21 25.07
C VAL A 209 6.81 19.67 24.29
N SER A 210 7.99 19.06 24.53
CA SER A 210 9.17 19.33 23.71
C SER A 210 8.98 18.84 22.27
N ASN A 211 9.66 19.46 21.29
CA ASN A 211 9.68 18.96 19.93
C ASN A 211 10.21 17.52 19.86
N GLU A 212 11.20 17.18 20.68
CA GLU A 212 11.72 15.81 20.78
C GLU A 212 10.61 14.82 21.16
N GLU A 213 9.87 15.11 22.24
CA GLU A 213 8.78 14.25 22.68
C GLU A 213 7.67 14.14 21.63
N PHE A 214 7.30 15.26 20.99
CA PHE A 214 6.32 15.29 19.91
C PHE A 214 6.74 14.37 18.75
N PHE A 215 7.96 14.53 18.24
CA PHE A 215 8.42 13.77 17.10
C PHE A 215 8.71 12.29 17.41
N VAL A 216 9.17 11.97 18.63
CA VAL A 216 9.30 10.57 19.07
C VAL A 216 7.94 9.86 19.06
N ARG A 217 6.89 10.48 19.58
CA ARG A 217 5.53 9.94 19.56
C ARG A 217 5.00 9.78 18.15
N LEU A 218 5.25 10.76 17.28
CA LEU A 218 4.88 10.73 15.87
C LEU A 218 5.55 9.56 15.14
N CYS A 219 6.87 9.39 15.31
CA CYS A 219 7.62 8.27 14.72
C CYS A 219 7.13 6.91 15.22
N GLN A 220 6.84 6.79 16.52
CA GLN A 220 6.27 5.56 17.09
C GLN A 220 4.90 5.22 16.49
N GLY A 221 4.04 6.22 16.26
CA GLY A 221 2.78 6.06 15.54
C GLY A 221 3.01 5.58 14.10
N LEU A 222 3.92 6.23 13.38
CA LEU A 222 4.22 5.89 11.99
C LEU A 222 4.75 4.45 11.83
N ILE A 223 5.62 4.00 12.73
CA ILE A 223 6.18 2.63 12.70
C ILE A 223 5.10 1.57 12.97
N LYS A 224 4.05 1.89 13.74
CA LYS A 224 2.96 0.95 14.06
C LYS A 224 1.89 0.83 12.98
N THR A 225 1.81 1.81 12.08
CA THR A 225 0.78 1.89 11.03
C THR A 225 1.13 1.06 9.81
#